data_47a29aeb1b6a1ded67b209ca6c773508
#
_entry.id   47a29aeb1b6a1ded67b209ca6c773508
#
_cell.length_a   1.000
_cell.length_b   1.000
_cell.length_c   1.000
_cell.angle_alpha   90.00
_cell.angle_beta   90.00
_cell.angle_gamma   90.00
#
_symmetry.space_group_name_H-M   'P 1'
#
loop_
_entity.id
_entity.type
_entity.pdbx_description
1 polymer ?
#
loop_
_entity_poly.entity_id
_entity_poly.type
_entity_poly.pdbx_seq_one_letter_code
_entity_poly.pdbx_strand_id
1 'polypeptide(L)'
;LPTLTALALLLLLSLDDWRSLHIYDSDLLLLVLVLFGDLLLTQTQAWFLHIIGMGTVALPLLLLRKVGKNSLGSGDVLLMAVMGFYLGPLDISYAFLLACLAALVYSLWLMAFRKATPTTSIPLIPFLALGCSAMLLGLCQ
;
A
#
# COMPACT_ATOMS: atom_id res chain seq x y z
N LEU A 1 -15.11 -0.70 13.36
CA LEU A 1 -14.81 0.74 13.37
C LEU A 1 -13.38 1.07 12.91
N PRO A 2 -12.30 0.47 13.40
CA PRO A 2 -10.95 0.80 12.95
C PRO A 2 -10.69 0.45 11.49
N THR A 3 -11.33 -0.56 10.94
CA THR A 3 -11.25 -0.89 9.52
C THR A 3 -11.84 0.21 8.64
N LEU A 4 -12.93 0.84 9.06
CA LEU A 4 -13.55 1.95 8.33
C LEU A 4 -12.67 3.21 8.37
N THR A 5 -12.04 3.50 9.51
CA THR A 5 -11.11 4.63 9.62
C THR A 5 -9.85 4.39 8.82
N ALA A 6 -9.32 3.17 8.80
CA ALA A 6 -8.18 2.79 7.96
C ALA A 6 -8.52 2.92 6.46
N LEU A 7 -9.72 2.49 6.05
CA LEU A 7 -10.19 2.66 4.67
C LEU A 7 -10.32 4.13 4.29
N ALA A 8 -10.87 4.96 5.16
CA ALA A 8 -10.99 6.41 4.91
C ALA A 8 -9.61 7.07 4.76
N LEU A 9 -8.65 6.71 5.61
CA LEU A 9 -7.27 7.21 5.52
C LEU A 9 -6.55 6.73 4.26
N LEU A 10 -6.73 5.46 3.86
CA LEU A 10 -6.19 4.95 2.61
C LEU A 10 -6.76 5.68 1.40
N LEU A 11 -8.04 6.01 1.41
CA LEU A 11 -8.68 6.79 0.36
C LEU A 11 -8.14 8.22 0.31
N LEU A 12 -7.97 8.88 1.46
CA LEU A 12 -7.36 10.21 1.53
C LEU A 12 -5.93 10.20 0.98
N LEU A 13 -5.10 9.25 1.44
CA LEU A 13 -3.73 9.08 0.93
C LEU A 13 -3.70 8.87 -0.59
N SER A 14 -4.64 8.06 -1.13
CA SER A 14 -4.72 7.82 -2.56
C SER A 14 -5.11 9.06 -3.35
N LEU A 15 -5.99 9.89 -2.81
CA LEU A 15 -6.40 11.16 -3.44
C LEU A 15 -5.27 12.19 -3.43
N ASP A 16 -4.51 12.25 -2.36
CA ASP A 16 -3.37 13.16 -2.23
C ASP A 16 -2.22 12.76 -3.16
N ASP A 17 -1.95 11.46 -3.28
CA ASP A 17 -0.97 10.96 -4.25
C ASP A 17 -1.38 11.25 -5.70
N TRP A 18 -2.67 11.11 -6.00
CA TRP A 18 -3.18 11.44 -7.33
C TRP A 18 -3.03 12.93 -7.69
N ARG A 19 -3.11 13.81 -6.68
CA ARG A 19 -3.04 15.27 -6.88
C ARG A 19 -1.62 15.81 -6.90
N SER A 20 -0.76 15.35 -5.99
CA SER A 20 0.55 15.97 -5.73
C SER A 20 1.75 15.05 -5.99
N LEU A 21 1.55 13.74 -6.19
CA LEU A 21 2.61 12.72 -6.24
C LEU A 21 3.55 12.77 -5.01
N HIS A 22 3.08 13.36 -3.92
CA HIS A 22 3.79 13.47 -2.65
C HIS A 22 2.85 13.06 -1.53
N ILE A 23 3.33 12.16 -0.68
CA ILE A 23 2.62 11.77 0.55
C ILE A 23 3.01 12.77 1.62
N TYR A 24 2.00 13.33 2.29
CA TYR A 24 2.23 14.05 3.53
C TYR A 24 2.57 13.04 4.63
N ASP A 25 3.73 13.21 5.25
CA ASP A 25 4.19 12.36 6.36
C ASP A 25 3.18 12.31 7.52
N SER A 26 2.38 13.37 7.68
CA SER A 26 1.32 13.47 8.67
C SER A 26 0.20 12.44 8.47
N ASP A 27 -0.23 12.20 7.24
CA ASP A 27 -1.35 11.31 6.94
C ASP A 27 -0.93 9.85 7.09
N LEU A 28 0.31 9.57 6.71
CA LEU A 28 0.91 8.26 6.93
C LEU A 28 1.12 7.98 8.43
N LEU A 29 1.56 8.97 9.19
CA LEU A 29 1.71 8.87 10.64
C LEU A 29 0.37 8.61 11.32
N LEU A 30 -0.69 9.27 10.86
CA LEU A 30 -2.04 9.07 11.37
C LEU A 30 -2.55 7.66 11.07
N LEU A 31 -2.29 7.14 9.86
CA LEU A 31 -2.60 5.76 9.49
C LEU A 31 -1.89 4.76 10.41
N VAL A 32 -0.58 4.95 10.64
CA VAL A 32 0.22 4.12 11.55
C VAL A 32 -0.39 4.12 12.95
N LEU A 33 -0.78 5.29 13.46
CA LEU A 33 -1.31 5.45 14.81
C LEU A 33 -2.65 4.73 14.97
N VAL A 34 -3.53 4.83 13.98
CA VAL A 34 -4.84 4.15 13.98
C VAL A 34 -4.68 2.63 13.91
N LEU A 35 -3.85 2.12 12.99
CA LEU A 35 -3.64 0.69 12.81
C LEU A 35 -2.92 0.07 14.01
N PHE A 36 -1.93 0.76 14.56
CA PHE A 36 -1.22 0.30 15.75
C PHE A 36 -2.12 0.29 16.99
N GLY A 37 -2.98 1.31 17.14
CA GLY A 37 -3.98 1.37 18.20
C GLY A 37 -4.96 0.21 18.14
N ASP A 38 -5.45 -0.14 16.95
CA ASP A 38 -6.33 -1.28 16.74
C ASP A 38 -5.65 -2.61 17.08
N LEU A 39 -4.41 -2.78 16.65
CA LEU A 39 -3.62 -3.97 16.93
C LEU A 39 -3.40 -4.18 18.44
N LEU A 40 -3.17 -3.09 19.19
CA LEU A 40 -3.04 -3.14 20.64
C LEU A 40 -4.35 -3.53 21.33
N LEU A 41 -5.48 -3.08 20.80
CA LEU A 41 -6.80 -3.38 21.37
C LEU A 41 -7.26 -4.82 21.09
N THR A 42 -6.86 -5.38 19.95
CA THR A 42 -7.25 -6.74 19.53
C THR A 42 -6.42 -7.85 20.20
N GLN A 43 -5.39 -7.51 21.00
CA GLN A 43 -4.56 -8.45 21.74
C GLN A 43 -4.08 -9.65 20.91
N THR A 44 -3.64 -9.42 19.71
CA THR A 44 -3.13 -10.46 18.82
C THR A 44 -1.88 -11.10 19.43
N GLN A 45 -1.94 -12.40 19.72
CA GLN A 45 -0.82 -13.14 20.31
C GLN A 45 0.33 -13.40 19.30
N ALA A 46 0.13 -13.15 18.03
CA ALA A 46 1.04 -13.52 16.96
C ALA A 46 1.88 -12.33 16.43
N TRP A 47 2.50 -11.54 17.30
CA TRP A 47 3.38 -10.42 16.94
C TRP A 47 4.45 -10.80 15.90
N PHE A 48 4.91 -12.04 15.94
CA PHE A 48 5.89 -12.56 15.00
C PHE A 48 5.38 -12.56 13.56
N LEU A 49 4.12 -12.93 13.34
CA LEU A 49 3.50 -12.90 12.00
C LEU A 49 3.36 -11.48 11.45
N HIS A 50 3.07 -10.52 12.32
CA HIS A 50 2.98 -9.11 11.93
C HIS A 50 4.34 -8.54 11.50
N ILE A 51 5.43 -8.92 12.19
CA ILE A 51 6.79 -8.54 11.82
C ILE A 51 7.18 -9.16 10.48
N ILE A 52 6.86 -10.44 10.26
CA ILE A 52 7.08 -11.10 8.97
C ILE A 52 6.28 -10.40 7.86
N GLY A 53 5.01 -10.09 8.13
CA GLY A 53 4.14 -9.37 7.19
C GLY A 53 4.72 -8.03 6.75
N MET A 54 5.27 -7.27 7.70
CA MET A 54 5.96 -6.01 7.40
C MET A 54 7.12 -6.23 6.40
N GLY A 55 7.92 -7.28 6.60
CA GLY A 55 9.08 -7.58 5.76
C GLY A 55 8.73 -8.17 4.40
N THR A 56 7.61 -8.90 4.29
CA THR A 56 7.29 -9.73 3.12
C THR A 56 7.24 -8.93 1.82
N VAL A 57 6.64 -7.76 1.84
CA VAL A 57 6.53 -6.90 0.66
C VAL A 57 7.48 -5.70 0.74
N ALA A 58 7.70 -5.15 1.92
CA ALA A 58 8.56 -3.98 2.08
C ALA A 58 10.03 -4.27 1.70
N LEU A 59 10.57 -5.45 2.04
CA LEU A 59 11.94 -5.81 1.68
C LEU A 59 12.17 -5.90 0.16
N PRO A 60 11.34 -6.62 -0.62
CA PRO A 60 11.46 -6.63 -2.09
C PRO A 60 11.33 -5.22 -2.68
N LEU A 61 10.41 -4.40 -2.18
CA LEU A 61 10.26 -3.03 -2.65
C LEU A 61 11.47 -2.14 -2.34
N LEU A 62 12.08 -2.31 -1.15
CA LEU A 62 13.33 -1.63 -0.81
C LEU A 62 14.49 -2.04 -1.72
N LEU A 63 14.58 -3.33 -2.05
CA LEU A 63 15.58 -3.85 -2.98
C LEU A 63 15.37 -3.27 -4.38
N LEU A 64 14.14 -3.27 -4.88
CA LEU A 64 13.78 -2.67 -6.17
C LEU A 64 14.09 -1.17 -6.20
N ARG A 65 13.82 -0.46 -5.11
CA ARG A 65 14.16 0.96 -4.99
C ARG A 65 15.68 1.21 -5.07
N LYS A 66 16.48 0.37 -4.41
CA LYS A 66 17.95 0.48 -4.47
C LYS A 66 18.48 0.18 -5.88
N VAL A 67 18.00 -0.87 -6.51
CA VAL A 67 18.41 -1.28 -7.87
C VAL A 67 17.92 -0.28 -8.92
N GLY A 68 16.71 0.22 -8.78
CA GLY A 68 16.08 1.18 -9.70
C GLY A 68 16.49 2.65 -9.50
N LYS A 69 17.57 2.91 -8.78
CA LYS A 69 18.08 4.29 -8.53
C LYS A 69 17.01 5.24 -7.98
N ASN A 70 16.30 4.80 -6.95
CA ASN A 70 15.21 5.55 -6.31
C ASN A 70 13.99 5.84 -7.22
N SER A 71 13.73 4.98 -8.19
CA SER A 71 12.54 5.08 -9.05
C SER A 71 11.21 4.88 -8.31
N LEU A 72 11.26 4.23 -7.14
CA LEU A 72 10.09 3.96 -6.30
C LEU A 72 9.99 4.98 -5.16
N GLY A 73 8.80 5.49 -4.89
CA GLY A 73 8.55 6.42 -3.80
C GLY A 73 8.85 5.81 -2.43
N SER A 74 9.46 6.59 -1.53
CA SER A 74 9.69 6.13 -0.15
C SER A 74 8.39 5.86 0.59
N GLY A 75 7.35 6.62 0.27
CA GLY A 75 6.03 6.48 0.84
C GLY A 75 5.35 5.17 0.49
N ASP A 76 5.51 4.67 -0.74
CA ASP A 76 4.96 3.38 -1.17
C ASP A 76 5.51 2.24 -0.33
N VAL A 77 6.84 2.24 -0.11
CA VAL A 77 7.51 1.23 0.71
C VAL A 77 7.05 1.30 2.16
N LEU A 78 6.92 2.51 2.69
CA LEU A 78 6.50 2.72 4.07
C LEU A 78 5.03 2.32 4.26
N LEU A 79 4.15 2.69 3.32
CA LEU A 79 2.75 2.28 3.33
C LEU A 79 2.61 0.75 3.33
N MET A 80 3.36 0.06 2.46
CA MET A 80 3.33 -1.39 2.40
C MET A 80 3.92 -2.06 3.63
N ALA A 81 4.93 -1.45 4.26
CA ALA A 81 5.46 -1.92 5.53
C ALA A 81 4.41 -1.86 6.66
N VAL A 82 3.73 -0.72 6.77
CA VAL A 82 2.68 -0.50 7.78
C VAL A 82 1.49 -1.42 7.55
N MET A 83 1.01 -1.52 6.33
CA MET A 83 -0.11 -2.40 5.98
C MET A 83 0.27 -3.87 6.13
N GLY A 84 1.52 -4.24 5.80
CA GLY A 84 2.03 -5.59 6.00
C GLY A 84 2.11 -5.98 7.47
N PHE A 85 2.49 -5.04 8.33
CA PHE A 85 2.46 -5.24 9.77
C PHE A 85 1.03 -5.45 10.29
N TYR A 86 0.05 -4.76 9.75
CA TYR A 86 -1.36 -4.88 10.16
C TYR A 86 -2.03 -6.16 9.62
N LEU A 87 -1.94 -6.41 8.31
CA LEU A 87 -2.62 -7.51 7.63
C LEU A 87 -1.93 -8.88 7.83
N GLY A 88 -0.62 -8.89 8.03
CA GLY A 88 0.15 -10.13 8.05
C GLY A 88 0.69 -10.55 6.66
N PRO A 89 1.54 -11.62 6.61
CA PRO A 89 2.31 -11.94 5.40
C PRO A 89 1.48 -12.43 4.22
N LEU A 90 0.42 -13.18 4.45
CA LEU A 90 -0.42 -13.73 3.37
C LEU A 90 -1.30 -12.63 2.75
N ASP A 91 -2.04 -11.91 3.60
CA ASP A 91 -3.00 -10.91 3.13
C ASP A 91 -2.32 -9.74 2.44
N ILE A 92 -1.16 -9.30 2.94
CA ILE A 92 -0.39 -8.23 2.29
C ILE A 92 0.16 -8.69 0.92
N SER A 93 0.52 -9.97 0.78
CA SER A 93 0.99 -10.51 -0.50
C SER A 93 -0.13 -10.50 -1.55
N TYR A 94 -1.34 -10.90 -1.17
CA TYR A 94 -2.51 -10.82 -2.04
C TYR A 94 -2.89 -9.37 -2.36
N ALA A 95 -2.87 -8.48 -1.37
CA ALA A 95 -3.13 -7.04 -1.57
C ALA A 95 -2.15 -6.44 -2.58
N PHE A 96 -0.86 -6.76 -2.45
CA PHE A 96 0.18 -6.29 -3.34
C PHE A 96 0.00 -6.85 -4.77
N LEU A 97 -0.32 -8.13 -4.90
CA LEU A 97 -0.60 -8.75 -6.20
C LEU A 97 -1.78 -8.08 -6.90
N LEU A 98 -2.88 -7.85 -6.19
CA LEU A 98 -4.03 -7.11 -6.71
C LEU A 98 -3.68 -5.70 -7.15
N ALA A 99 -2.89 -4.99 -6.34
CA ALA A 99 -2.42 -3.64 -6.66
C ALA A 99 -1.56 -3.63 -7.94
N CYS A 100 -0.64 -4.58 -8.07
CA CYS A 100 0.19 -4.72 -9.26
C CYS A 100 -0.63 -5.04 -10.51
N LEU A 101 -1.61 -5.93 -10.42
CA LEU A 101 -2.51 -6.24 -11.53
C LEU A 101 -3.32 -5.02 -11.96
N ALA A 102 -3.89 -4.29 -11.00
CA ALA A 102 -4.66 -3.07 -11.30
C ALA A 102 -3.77 -1.99 -11.94
N ALA A 103 -2.57 -1.78 -11.43
CA ALA A 103 -1.60 -0.84 -11.98
C ALA A 103 -1.17 -1.24 -13.41
N LEU A 104 -0.97 -2.54 -13.66
CA LEU A 104 -0.63 -3.07 -14.98
C LEU A 104 -1.76 -2.79 -16.00
N VAL A 105 -2.99 -3.12 -15.63
CA VAL A 105 -4.17 -2.88 -16.49
C VAL A 105 -4.31 -1.40 -16.81
N TYR A 106 -4.17 -0.54 -15.79
CA TYR A 106 -4.23 0.91 -15.97
C TYR A 106 -3.11 1.43 -16.88
N SER A 107 -1.88 0.93 -16.68
CA SER A 107 -0.73 1.30 -17.49
C SER A 107 -0.91 0.91 -18.96
N LEU A 108 -1.37 -0.31 -19.24
CA LEU A 108 -1.67 -0.78 -20.58
C LEU A 108 -2.78 0.03 -21.23
N TRP A 109 -3.84 0.36 -20.50
CA TRP A 109 -4.92 1.21 -20.97
C TRP A 109 -4.40 2.61 -21.33
N LEU A 110 -3.56 3.19 -20.47
CA LEU A 110 -2.99 4.51 -20.71
C LEU A 110 -2.09 4.54 -21.96
N MET A 111 -1.27 3.50 -22.15
CA MET A 111 -0.42 3.38 -23.34
C MET A 111 -1.25 3.20 -24.62
N ALA A 112 -2.32 2.41 -24.58
CA ALA A 112 -3.18 2.14 -25.73
C ALA A 112 -3.99 3.36 -26.18
N PHE A 113 -4.53 4.14 -25.24
CA PHE A 113 -5.49 5.21 -25.55
C PHE A 113 -4.91 6.63 -25.47
N ARG A 114 -3.89 6.88 -24.63
CA ARG A 114 -3.32 8.21 -24.42
C ARG A 114 -1.91 8.42 -24.97
N LYS A 115 -1.34 7.44 -25.70
CA LYS A 115 0.02 7.52 -26.22
C LYS A 115 1.06 7.91 -25.13
N ALA A 116 0.84 7.45 -23.89
CA ALA A 116 1.76 7.67 -22.79
C ALA A 116 3.09 6.97 -23.10
N THR A 117 4.18 7.63 -22.76
CA THR A 117 5.52 7.02 -22.89
C THR A 117 5.80 6.12 -21.67
N PRO A 118 6.68 5.10 -21.79
CA PRO A 118 7.07 4.25 -20.66
C PRO A 118 7.68 5.01 -19.49
N THR A 119 8.07 6.26 -19.67
CA THR A 119 8.63 7.14 -18.65
C THR A 119 7.59 7.96 -17.89
N THR A 120 6.30 7.83 -18.23
CA THR A 120 5.23 8.54 -17.52
C THR A 120 5.11 8.00 -16.10
N SER A 121 5.31 8.85 -15.10
CA SER A 121 5.13 8.48 -13.71
C SER A 121 3.65 8.25 -13.42
N ILE A 122 3.35 7.05 -12.90
CA ILE A 122 1.99 6.66 -12.51
C ILE A 122 1.95 6.64 -10.99
N PRO A 123 0.96 7.29 -10.35
CA PRO A 123 0.78 7.19 -8.91
C PRO A 123 0.47 5.72 -8.54
N LEU A 124 1.28 5.11 -7.69
CA LEU A 124 1.13 3.71 -7.30
C LEU A 124 0.21 3.55 -6.09
N ILE A 125 0.16 4.54 -5.21
CA ILE A 125 -0.59 4.50 -3.95
C ILE A 125 -2.08 4.20 -4.14
N PRO A 126 -2.82 4.78 -5.10
CA PRO A 126 -4.23 4.45 -5.29
C PRO A 126 -4.45 2.96 -5.58
N PHE A 127 -3.53 2.31 -6.30
CA PHE A 127 -3.60 0.88 -6.57
C PHE A 127 -3.26 0.03 -5.33
N LEU A 128 -2.27 0.46 -4.55
CA LEU A 128 -1.94 -0.16 -3.27
C LEU A 128 -3.10 -0.01 -2.27
N ALA A 129 -3.71 1.16 -2.22
CA ALA A 129 -4.89 1.41 -1.39
C ALA A 129 -6.07 0.53 -1.78
N LEU A 130 -6.32 0.32 -3.08
CA LEU A 130 -7.35 -0.59 -3.57
C LEU A 130 -7.06 -2.05 -3.15
N GLY A 131 -5.84 -2.54 -3.32
CA GLY A 131 -5.44 -3.87 -2.90
C GLY A 131 -5.62 -4.09 -1.39
N CYS A 132 -5.15 -3.14 -0.58
CA CYS A 132 -5.28 -3.20 0.88
C CYS A 132 -6.75 -3.09 1.33
N SER A 133 -7.55 -2.23 0.69
CA SER A 133 -8.97 -2.08 1.02
C SER A 133 -9.77 -3.34 0.71
N ALA A 134 -9.46 -4.03 -0.40
CA ALA A 134 -10.08 -5.30 -0.74
C ALA A 134 -9.84 -6.37 0.34
N MET A 135 -8.62 -6.41 0.89
CA MET A 135 -8.29 -7.33 2.00
C MET A 135 -8.95 -6.93 3.31
N LEU A 136 -8.98 -5.64 3.64
CA LEU A 136 -9.64 -5.14 4.85
C LEU A 136 -11.16 -5.41 4.85
N LEU A 137 -11.78 -5.41 3.67
CA LEU A 137 -13.20 -5.74 3.50
C LEU A 137 -13.47 -7.25 3.45
N GLY A 138 -12.43 -8.10 3.50
CA GLY A 138 -12.57 -9.55 3.43
C GLY A 138 -13.08 -10.07 2.08
N LEU A 139 -12.88 -9.31 1.00
CA LEU A 139 -13.35 -9.68 -0.34
C LEU A 139 -12.58 -10.84 -0.98
N CYS A 140 -11.42 -11.18 -0.41
CA CYS A 140 -10.53 -12.24 -0.92
C CYS A 140 -10.19 -13.32 0.13
N GLN A 141 -10.97 -13.44 1.20
CA GLN A 141 -10.82 -14.52 2.20
C GLN A 141 -11.60 -15.77 1.80
#